data_d450cda74fb6a1c0a5edd23c4fb07f2c
#
_entry.id   d450cda74fb6a1c0a5edd23c4fb07f2c
#
_cell.length_a   1.000
_cell.length_b   1.000
_cell.length_c   1.000
_cell.angle_alpha   90.00
_cell.angle_beta   90.00
_cell.angle_gamma   90.00
#
_symmetry.space_group_name_H-M   'P 1'
#
loop_
_entity.id
_entity.type
_entity.pdbx_description
1 polymer ?
#
loop_
_entity_poly.entity_id
_entity_poly.type
_entity_poly.pdbx_seq_one_letter_code
_entity_poly.pdbx_strand_id
1 'polypeptide(L)'
;MISGRKVEFDSRSDLFEETSSRERFKSDNFRELALDFAAGMSDRKAAARLNRLRRETDGIIPTTLRNIVEREGLTIQRQREALAQIALLDNGFTTEAELVQPERVVLEEERHIDPETVRKAACAKNIRRFEAQAYEDPEASISISIDDVCVKRQSETRPRNEAEEQPKRVNNTVVHVQHGVRTCLLNAASIPAAIKLLIGLLINSRLLGKQLVFFTDGARDIHSWIVKLFSFANFKIILDWYHLRKKCSEQLSMILYGSKARNSFLDKLLPNLWFGNVAGAISLLSGLEPNQVRNQDLLKKLIEYLERVREYIPNYALRKELGLRNSSNLGEKANDLLVATRQKHNGMSWSNSGSLAFATVTATIYNGELAQYILEDCVSLQLQNVA
;
A
#
# COMPACT_ATOMS: atom_id res chain seq x y z
N MET A 1 -4.18 -16.96 -36.92
CA MET A 1 -3.01 -17.58 -37.56
C MET A 1 -1.92 -16.54 -37.62
N ILE A 2 -0.99 -16.58 -36.68
CA ILE A 2 0.19 -15.69 -36.67
C ILE A 2 1.22 -16.37 -37.55
N SER A 3 1.54 -15.77 -38.69
CA SER A 3 2.55 -16.29 -39.61
C SER A 3 3.93 -16.18 -38.97
N GLY A 4 4.47 -17.33 -38.52
CA GLY A 4 5.82 -17.40 -38.03
C GLY A 4 6.83 -17.14 -39.16
N ARG A 5 7.32 -15.93 -39.30
CA ARG A 5 8.56 -15.66 -40.01
C ARG A 5 9.69 -16.20 -39.13
N LYS A 6 10.33 -17.30 -39.58
CA LYS A 6 11.66 -17.66 -39.09
C LYS A 6 12.60 -16.55 -39.52
N VAL A 7 13.07 -15.76 -38.58
CA VAL A 7 14.20 -14.86 -38.79
C VAL A 7 15.44 -15.69 -38.42
N GLU A 8 16.20 -16.12 -39.40
CA GLU A 8 17.53 -16.66 -39.17
C GLU A 8 18.48 -15.50 -38.89
N PHE A 9 18.91 -15.39 -37.65
CA PHE A 9 19.96 -14.46 -37.27
C PHE A 9 21.31 -15.11 -37.54
N ASP A 10 22.07 -14.53 -38.44
CA ASP A 10 23.49 -14.86 -38.59
C ASP A 10 24.21 -14.30 -37.35
N SER A 11 24.83 -15.19 -36.58
CA SER A 11 25.55 -14.85 -35.34
C SER A 11 26.86 -14.06 -35.59
N ARG A 12 27.14 -13.66 -36.85
CA ARG A 12 28.31 -12.94 -37.26
C ARG A 12 28.05 -11.59 -37.93
N SER A 13 26.84 -11.07 -37.87
CA SER A 13 26.57 -9.75 -38.43
C SER A 13 27.11 -8.64 -37.51
N ASP A 14 27.87 -7.72 -38.07
CA ASP A 14 28.52 -6.56 -37.45
C ASP A 14 27.54 -5.51 -36.90
N LEU A 15 26.31 -5.90 -36.59
CA LEU A 15 25.26 -5.06 -35.96
C LEU A 15 25.32 -5.03 -34.44
N PHE A 16 26.21 -5.78 -33.85
CA PHE A 16 26.47 -5.75 -32.44
C PHE A 16 27.80 -5.05 -32.17
N GLU A 17 27.78 -3.75 -31.93
CA GLU A 17 28.88 -3.11 -31.24
C GLU A 17 29.21 -3.92 -30.00
N GLU A 18 30.44 -4.31 -29.80
CA GLU A 18 30.95 -4.98 -28.61
C GLU A 18 30.77 -4.08 -27.37
N THR A 19 29.56 -3.99 -26.85
CA THR A 19 29.34 -3.59 -25.48
C THR A 19 29.70 -4.78 -24.61
N SER A 20 30.82 -4.67 -23.93
CA SER A 20 31.44 -5.56 -22.94
C SER A 20 30.70 -6.89 -22.67
N SER A 21 31.21 -7.91 -23.27
CA SER A 21 31.18 -9.35 -23.03
C SER A 21 30.43 -9.86 -21.79
N ARG A 22 29.12 -9.84 -21.69
CA ARG A 22 28.32 -10.78 -20.85
C ARG A 22 26.81 -10.59 -20.90
N GLU A 23 26.26 -9.62 -21.57
CA GLU A 23 24.81 -9.51 -21.72
C GLU A 23 24.33 -10.44 -22.86
N ARG A 24 23.88 -11.64 -22.47
CA ARG A 24 23.15 -12.50 -23.40
C ARG A 24 21.86 -11.80 -23.79
N PHE A 25 21.62 -11.63 -25.09
CA PHE A 25 20.37 -11.11 -25.61
C PHE A 25 19.18 -11.87 -25.02
N LYS A 26 18.18 -11.15 -24.52
CA LYS A 26 16.94 -11.70 -23.98
C LYS A 26 15.80 -11.11 -24.77
N SER A 27 15.02 -11.98 -25.44
CA SER A 27 13.82 -11.54 -26.15
C SER A 27 12.79 -10.98 -25.19
N ASP A 28 11.94 -10.08 -25.64
CA ASP A 28 10.87 -9.47 -24.85
C ASP A 28 9.92 -10.51 -24.27
N ASN A 29 9.54 -11.51 -25.05
CA ASN A 29 8.72 -12.63 -24.55
C ASN A 29 9.41 -13.39 -23.41
N PHE A 30 10.74 -13.51 -23.42
CA PHE A 30 11.45 -14.13 -22.32
C PHE A 30 11.48 -13.21 -21.09
N ARG A 31 11.69 -11.90 -21.27
CA ARG A 31 11.66 -10.92 -20.18
C ARG A 31 10.28 -10.95 -19.50
N GLU A 32 9.21 -10.89 -20.28
CA GLU A 32 7.82 -10.91 -19.78
C GLU A 32 7.55 -12.18 -18.96
N LEU A 33 7.81 -13.37 -19.53
CA LEU A 33 7.61 -14.65 -18.83
C LEU A 33 8.49 -14.78 -17.58
N ALA A 34 9.72 -14.25 -17.61
CA ALA A 34 10.61 -14.28 -16.46
C ALA A 34 10.07 -13.46 -15.30
N LEU A 35 9.56 -12.25 -15.56
CA LEU A 35 8.99 -11.37 -14.57
C LEU A 35 7.67 -11.93 -14.03
N ASP A 36 6.76 -12.38 -14.88
CA ASP A 36 5.47 -12.94 -14.50
C ASP A 36 5.63 -14.20 -13.62
N PHE A 37 6.46 -15.16 -14.03
CA PHE A 37 6.68 -16.37 -13.24
C PHE A 37 7.38 -16.09 -11.91
N ALA A 38 8.34 -15.16 -11.88
CA ALA A 38 9.03 -14.80 -10.65
C ALA A 38 8.11 -14.11 -9.64
N ALA A 39 7.15 -13.31 -10.10
CA ALA A 39 6.15 -12.68 -9.23
C ALA A 39 5.22 -13.73 -8.58
N GLY A 40 4.82 -14.76 -9.35
CA GLY A 40 3.85 -15.76 -8.90
C GLY A 40 4.45 -16.97 -8.16
N MET A 41 5.75 -17.23 -8.25
CA MET A 41 6.36 -18.44 -7.66
C MET A 41 7.83 -18.23 -7.23
N SER A 42 8.40 -19.21 -6.51
CA SER A 42 9.82 -19.12 -6.11
C SER A 42 10.76 -19.14 -7.32
N ASP A 43 11.91 -18.45 -7.23
CA ASP A 43 12.91 -18.37 -8.30
C ASP A 43 13.28 -19.75 -8.86
N ARG A 44 13.38 -20.77 -7.98
CA ARG A 44 13.66 -22.16 -8.37
C ARG A 44 12.54 -22.74 -9.24
N LYS A 45 11.29 -22.55 -8.86
CA LYS A 45 10.13 -23.03 -9.62
C LYS A 45 9.99 -22.27 -10.95
N ALA A 46 10.19 -20.97 -10.92
CA ALA A 46 10.12 -20.10 -12.10
C ALA A 46 11.23 -20.45 -13.12
N ALA A 47 12.47 -20.61 -12.68
CA ALA A 47 13.58 -21.04 -13.52
C ALA A 47 13.32 -22.43 -14.15
N ALA A 48 12.87 -23.39 -13.35
CA ALA A 48 12.52 -24.72 -13.85
C ALA A 48 11.38 -24.68 -14.89
N ARG A 49 10.37 -23.81 -14.70
CA ARG A 49 9.27 -23.64 -15.65
C ARG A 49 9.74 -22.99 -16.95
N LEU A 50 10.58 -21.97 -16.88
CA LEU A 50 11.19 -21.34 -18.04
C LEU A 50 12.04 -22.33 -18.86
N ASN A 51 12.90 -23.10 -18.19
CA ASN A 51 13.73 -24.12 -18.87
C ASN A 51 12.86 -25.17 -19.56
N ARG A 52 11.78 -25.62 -18.91
CA ARG A 52 10.86 -26.57 -19.54
C ARG A 52 10.18 -26.00 -20.79
N LEU A 53 9.76 -24.72 -20.76
CA LEU A 53 9.18 -24.05 -21.94
C LEU A 53 10.20 -23.90 -23.08
N ARG A 54 11.47 -23.67 -22.76
CA ARG A 54 12.57 -23.57 -23.71
C ARG A 54 13.09 -24.94 -24.18
N ARG A 55 12.62 -26.03 -23.56
CA ARG A 55 13.14 -27.41 -23.80
C ARG A 55 14.63 -27.53 -23.48
N GLU A 56 15.10 -26.78 -22.47
CA GLU A 56 16.49 -26.81 -22.01
C GLU A 56 16.53 -27.42 -20.60
N THR A 57 17.58 -28.18 -20.28
CA THR A 57 17.77 -28.76 -18.95
C THR A 57 18.39 -27.76 -17.98
N ASP A 58 19.34 -26.94 -18.42
CA ASP A 58 20.13 -26.03 -17.57
C ASP A 58 20.26 -24.61 -18.18
N GLY A 59 19.23 -24.13 -18.89
CA GLY A 59 19.25 -22.85 -19.59
C GLY A 59 19.32 -21.63 -18.66
N ILE A 60 18.54 -21.63 -17.61
CA ILE A 60 18.50 -20.52 -16.62
C ILE A 60 18.55 -21.07 -15.21
N ILE A 61 19.40 -20.48 -14.37
CA ILE A 61 19.49 -20.81 -12.96
C ILE A 61 18.69 -19.79 -12.10
N PRO A 62 18.23 -20.16 -10.89
CA PRO A 62 17.44 -19.28 -10.03
C PRO A 62 18.10 -17.94 -9.74
N THR A 63 19.43 -17.93 -9.57
CA THR A 63 20.18 -16.68 -9.32
C THR A 63 20.15 -15.73 -10.51
N THR A 64 20.29 -16.25 -11.73
CA THR A 64 20.18 -15.44 -12.95
C THR A 64 18.79 -14.84 -13.09
N LEU A 65 17.75 -15.63 -12.82
CA LEU A 65 16.38 -15.12 -12.83
C LEU A 65 16.18 -14.00 -11.81
N ARG A 66 16.65 -14.21 -10.57
CA ARG A 66 16.60 -13.17 -9.54
C ARG A 66 17.27 -11.88 -9.97
N ASN A 67 18.46 -11.96 -10.53
CA ASN A 67 19.20 -10.79 -11.02
C ASN A 67 18.45 -10.05 -12.14
N ILE A 68 17.73 -10.78 -13.00
CA ILE A 68 16.87 -10.16 -14.02
C ILE A 68 15.75 -9.37 -13.33
N VAL A 69 15.02 -10.01 -12.42
CA VAL A 69 13.89 -9.38 -11.71
C VAL A 69 14.34 -8.17 -10.88
N GLU A 70 15.48 -8.28 -10.19
CA GLU A 70 16.03 -7.15 -9.43
C GLU A 70 16.40 -5.97 -10.35
N ARG A 71 17.05 -6.24 -11.48
CA ARG A 71 17.41 -5.20 -12.45
C ARG A 71 16.18 -4.53 -13.04
N GLU A 72 15.24 -5.29 -13.56
CA GLU A 72 14.02 -4.76 -14.19
C GLU A 72 13.17 -4.01 -13.16
N GLY A 73 12.95 -4.59 -11.98
CA GLY A 73 12.17 -3.95 -10.92
C GLY A 73 12.77 -2.64 -10.42
N LEU A 74 14.09 -2.56 -10.28
CA LEU A 74 14.76 -1.30 -9.92
C LEU A 74 14.74 -0.28 -11.06
N THR A 75 14.77 -0.72 -12.32
CA THR A 75 14.62 0.17 -13.48
C THR A 75 13.22 0.78 -13.51
N ILE A 76 12.17 -0.03 -13.36
CA ILE A 76 10.79 0.43 -13.27
C ILE A 76 10.62 1.43 -12.10
N GLN A 77 11.18 1.09 -10.93
CA GLN A 77 11.08 1.94 -9.76
C GLN A 77 11.72 3.32 -9.98
N ARG A 78 12.92 3.36 -10.56
CA ARG A 78 13.60 4.63 -10.89
C ARG A 78 12.82 5.45 -11.90
N GLN A 79 12.20 4.83 -12.89
CA GLN A 79 11.36 5.53 -13.86
C GLN A 79 10.13 6.14 -13.20
N ARG A 80 9.43 5.40 -12.31
CA ARG A 80 8.29 5.92 -11.54
C ARG A 80 8.71 7.08 -10.63
N GLU A 81 9.84 6.95 -9.96
CA GLU A 81 10.38 8.02 -9.10
C GLU A 81 10.76 9.27 -9.91
N ALA A 82 11.35 9.10 -11.09
CA ALA A 82 11.67 10.21 -11.99
C ALA A 82 10.39 10.90 -12.50
N LEU A 83 9.38 10.14 -12.94
CA LEU A 83 8.10 10.67 -13.36
C LEU A 83 7.38 11.42 -12.24
N ALA A 84 7.42 10.89 -11.02
CA ALA A 84 6.87 11.57 -9.85
C ALA A 84 7.61 12.88 -9.57
N GLN A 85 8.94 12.87 -9.62
CA GLN A 85 9.74 14.06 -9.37
C GLN A 85 9.48 15.16 -10.41
N ILE A 86 9.40 14.83 -11.69
CA ILE A 86 9.05 15.77 -12.77
C ILE A 86 7.66 16.37 -12.48
N ALA A 87 6.65 15.51 -12.23
CA ALA A 87 5.31 15.96 -11.94
C ALA A 87 5.24 16.88 -10.71
N LEU A 88 5.97 16.57 -9.64
CA LEU A 88 6.06 17.40 -8.44
C LEU A 88 6.62 18.78 -8.77
N LEU A 89 7.79 18.87 -9.39
CA LEU A 89 8.48 20.13 -9.68
C LEU A 89 7.67 21.02 -10.65
N ASP A 90 7.09 20.43 -11.70
CA ASP A 90 6.26 21.14 -12.67
C ASP A 90 5.00 21.74 -12.04
N ASN A 91 4.53 21.17 -10.92
CA ASN A 91 3.34 21.63 -10.20
C ASN A 91 3.64 22.40 -8.90
N GLY A 92 4.86 22.88 -8.72
CA GLY A 92 5.23 23.78 -7.61
C GLY A 92 5.52 23.09 -6.30
N PHE A 93 5.78 21.78 -6.31
CA PHE A 93 6.27 21.04 -5.15
C PHE A 93 7.79 21.02 -5.09
N THR A 94 8.34 20.84 -3.90
CA THR A 94 9.75 20.50 -3.71
C THR A 94 10.01 19.01 -3.99
N THR A 95 11.28 18.62 -3.98
CA THR A 95 11.67 17.19 -4.03
C THR A 95 11.19 16.39 -2.81
N GLU A 96 10.87 17.07 -1.71
CA GLU A 96 10.31 16.49 -0.49
C GLU A 96 8.78 16.37 -0.53
N ALA A 97 8.13 16.73 -1.65
CA ALA A 97 6.69 16.77 -1.86
C ALA A 97 5.95 17.85 -1.03
N GLU A 98 6.64 18.91 -0.64
CA GLU A 98 6.03 20.08 -0.03
C GLU A 98 5.59 21.08 -1.11
N LEU A 99 4.33 21.51 -1.07
CA LEU A 99 3.81 22.50 -2.01
C LEU A 99 4.25 23.91 -1.61
N VAL A 100 5.04 24.56 -2.46
CA VAL A 100 5.56 25.91 -2.23
C VAL A 100 4.73 27.01 -2.91
N GLN A 101 3.85 26.66 -3.82
CA GLN A 101 2.95 27.56 -4.55
C GLN A 101 1.51 27.06 -4.42
N PRO A 102 0.80 27.42 -3.34
CA PRO A 102 -0.56 26.91 -3.06
C PRO A 102 -1.57 27.19 -4.19
N GLU A 103 -1.41 28.30 -4.93
CA GLU A 103 -2.26 28.67 -6.05
C GLU A 103 -2.15 27.74 -7.27
N ARG A 104 -1.13 26.87 -7.32
CA ARG A 104 -0.99 25.89 -8.41
C ARG A 104 -1.92 24.70 -8.26
N VAL A 105 -2.43 24.44 -7.07
CA VAL A 105 -3.40 23.37 -6.84
C VAL A 105 -4.78 23.96 -6.69
N VAL A 106 -5.60 23.76 -7.71
CA VAL A 106 -7.02 24.13 -7.64
C VAL A 106 -7.78 22.97 -7.03
N LEU A 107 -8.31 23.18 -5.83
CA LEU A 107 -9.13 22.18 -5.15
C LEU A 107 -10.54 22.18 -5.77
N GLU A 108 -11.03 20.99 -6.06
CA GLU A 108 -12.43 20.80 -6.43
C GLU A 108 -13.34 20.96 -5.21
N GLU A 109 -14.58 21.37 -5.45
CA GLU A 109 -15.59 21.43 -4.41
C GLU A 109 -15.87 20.01 -3.87
N GLU A 110 -15.86 19.87 -2.55
CA GLU A 110 -16.14 18.58 -1.93
C GLU A 110 -17.57 18.13 -2.24
N ARG A 111 -17.70 16.92 -2.74
CA ARG A 111 -19.00 16.30 -2.95
C ARG A 111 -19.32 15.35 -1.81
N HIS A 112 -20.52 15.51 -1.29
CA HIS A 112 -21.04 14.68 -0.22
C HIS A 112 -22.27 13.90 -0.69
N ILE A 113 -22.50 12.76 -0.05
CA ILE A 113 -23.76 12.03 -0.22
C ILE A 113 -24.90 12.95 0.20
N ASP A 114 -25.98 12.93 -0.60
CA ASP A 114 -27.18 13.74 -0.33
C ASP A 114 -27.63 13.61 1.14
N PRO A 115 -27.82 14.75 1.86
CA PRO A 115 -28.17 14.75 3.27
C PRO A 115 -29.46 13.98 3.61
N GLU A 116 -30.42 13.92 2.70
CA GLU A 116 -31.65 13.17 2.93
C GLU A 116 -31.39 11.65 2.86
N THR A 117 -30.51 11.21 1.97
CA THR A 117 -30.04 9.81 1.92
C THR A 117 -29.33 9.42 3.23
N VAL A 118 -28.47 10.31 3.75
CA VAL A 118 -27.79 10.09 5.03
C VAL A 118 -28.82 10.00 6.18
N ARG A 119 -29.81 10.88 6.22
CA ARG A 119 -30.88 10.84 7.25
C ARG A 119 -31.70 9.56 7.18
N LYS A 120 -32.09 9.12 5.98
CA LYS A 120 -32.82 7.84 5.79
C LYS A 120 -32.00 6.65 6.29
N ALA A 121 -30.72 6.57 5.94
CA ALA A 121 -29.83 5.52 6.42
C ALA A 121 -29.68 5.55 7.96
N ALA A 122 -29.52 6.73 8.55
CA ALA A 122 -29.42 6.90 9.98
C ALA A 122 -30.72 6.50 10.72
N CYS A 123 -31.88 6.87 10.19
CA CYS A 123 -33.19 6.50 10.75
C CYS A 123 -33.40 4.97 10.70
N ALA A 124 -33.04 4.31 9.61
CA ALA A 124 -33.14 2.86 9.45
C ALA A 124 -32.33 2.09 10.50
N LYS A 125 -31.28 2.70 11.07
CA LYS A 125 -30.41 2.10 12.10
C LYS A 125 -30.58 2.72 13.49
N ASN A 126 -31.58 3.58 13.69
CA ASN A 126 -31.79 4.31 14.95
C ASN A 126 -30.55 5.12 15.41
N ILE A 127 -29.76 5.64 14.47
CA ILE A 127 -28.59 6.45 14.74
C ILE A 127 -29.03 7.90 14.99
N ARG A 128 -28.92 8.35 16.25
CA ARG A 128 -29.42 9.66 16.68
C ARG A 128 -28.44 10.82 16.52
N ARG A 129 -27.13 10.53 16.41
CA ARG A 129 -26.07 11.54 16.32
C ARG A 129 -25.20 11.25 15.10
N PHE A 130 -25.30 12.12 14.12
CA PHE A 130 -24.48 12.07 12.90
C PHE A 130 -24.46 13.46 12.25
N GLU A 131 -23.40 13.75 11.53
CA GLU A 131 -23.30 14.94 10.70
C GLU A 131 -23.74 14.61 9.28
N ALA A 132 -24.86 15.16 8.83
CA ALA A 132 -25.47 14.82 7.54
C ALA A 132 -24.58 15.16 6.32
N GLN A 133 -23.66 16.12 6.48
CA GLN A 133 -22.82 16.62 5.39
C GLN A 133 -21.38 16.05 5.38
N ALA A 134 -21.04 15.12 6.30
CA ALA A 134 -19.68 14.66 6.51
C ALA A 134 -19.30 13.40 5.72
N TYR A 135 -20.19 12.88 4.86
CA TYR A 135 -19.97 11.63 4.15
C TYR A 135 -19.61 11.91 2.70
N GLU A 136 -18.38 11.57 2.33
CA GLU A 136 -17.84 11.73 0.97
C GLU A 136 -18.68 11.01 -0.08
N ASP A 137 -18.82 11.60 -1.27
CA ASP A 137 -19.36 10.93 -2.43
C ASP A 137 -18.30 9.93 -2.98
N PRO A 138 -18.58 8.60 -2.99
CA PRO A 138 -17.62 7.60 -3.42
C PRO A 138 -17.24 7.71 -4.91
N GLU A 139 -18.09 8.30 -5.74
CA GLU A 139 -17.80 8.51 -7.17
C GLU A 139 -16.90 9.73 -7.41
N ALA A 140 -16.89 10.68 -6.49
CA ALA A 140 -16.10 11.90 -6.60
C ALA A 140 -14.79 11.85 -5.82
N SER A 141 -14.73 11.06 -4.75
CA SER A 141 -13.57 10.94 -3.86
C SER A 141 -12.60 9.85 -4.31
N ILE A 142 -11.37 9.94 -3.81
CA ILE A 142 -10.31 8.97 -4.07
C ILE A 142 -10.02 8.22 -2.77
N SER A 143 -10.19 6.89 -2.81
CA SER A 143 -9.84 6.00 -1.70
C SER A 143 -8.37 5.61 -1.76
N ILE A 144 -7.64 5.85 -0.68
CA ILE A 144 -6.21 5.57 -0.57
C ILE A 144 -5.96 4.75 0.69
N SER A 145 -5.22 3.66 0.56
CA SER A 145 -4.71 2.91 1.71
C SER A 145 -3.19 2.94 1.68
N ILE A 146 -2.57 3.25 2.82
CA ILE A 146 -1.11 3.27 2.98
C ILE A 146 -0.78 2.38 4.17
N ASP A 147 0.15 1.45 3.98
CA ASP A 147 0.60 0.55 5.04
C ASP A 147 2.07 0.13 4.83
N ASP A 148 2.75 -0.19 5.94
CA ASP A 148 4.14 -0.67 5.95
C ASP A 148 4.20 -2.17 6.16
N VAL A 149 4.88 -2.86 5.25
CA VAL A 149 5.08 -4.30 5.29
C VAL A 149 6.55 -4.64 5.50
N CYS A 150 6.83 -5.34 6.60
CA CYS A 150 8.18 -5.79 6.92
C CYS A 150 8.42 -7.22 6.48
N VAL A 151 9.59 -7.48 5.88
CA VAL A 151 10.10 -8.82 5.59
C VAL A 151 11.42 -9.08 6.30
N LYS A 152 11.80 -10.35 6.44
CA LYS A 152 13.07 -10.73 7.06
C LYS A 152 14.24 -10.25 6.20
N ARG A 153 15.19 -9.55 6.83
CA ARG A 153 16.43 -9.12 6.15
C ARG A 153 17.39 -10.29 5.97
N GLN A 154 18.07 -10.31 4.85
CA GLN A 154 19.17 -11.23 4.60
C GLN A 154 20.37 -10.81 5.46
N SER A 155 20.93 -11.75 6.22
CA SER A 155 22.18 -11.52 6.95
C SER A 155 23.32 -11.32 5.96
N GLU A 156 24.14 -10.29 6.18
CA GLU A 156 25.36 -10.10 5.41
C GLU A 156 26.37 -11.17 5.80
N THR A 157 26.95 -11.81 4.79
CA THR A 157 27.94 -12.90 4.97
C THR A 157 29.29 -12.38 5.49
N ARG A 158 29.51 -11.05 5.45
CA ARG A 158 30.70 -10.37 6.01
C ARG A 158 30.29 -9.06 6.65
N PRO A 159 30.28 -8.93 7.97
CA PRO A 159 30.06 -7.66 8.64
C PRO A 159 31.20 -6.70 8.25
N ARG A 160 30.87 -5.56 7.67
CA ARG A 160 31.84 -4.57 7.20
C ARG A 160 32.47 -3.77 8.31
N ASN A 161 31.85 -3.63 9.45
CA ASN A 161 32.39 -3.05 10.69
C ASN A 161 31.52 -3.49 11.88
N GLU A 162 32.14 -3.72 13.03
CA GLU A 162 31.48 -4.18 14.26
C GLU A 162 30.58 -3.15 14.96
N ALA A 163 30.37 -1.95 14.39
CA ALA A 163 29.82 -0.79 15.10
C ALA A 163 28.35 -0.48 14.85
N GLU A 164 27.67 -1.05 13.84
CA GLU A 164 26.24 -0.76 13.61
C GLU A 164 25.42 -2.04 13.50
N GLU A 165 24.55 -2.25 14.49
CA GLU A 165 23.51 -3.29 14.43
C GLU A 165 22.54 -3.00 13.27
N GLN A 166 22.66 -3.73 12.19
CA GLN A 166 21.79 -3.56 11.03
C GLN A 166 20.34 -3.96 11.36
N PRO A 167 19.34 -3.23 10.85
CA PRO A 167 17.93 -3.57 11.09
C PRO A 167 17.66 -5.02 10.65
N LYS A 168 17.01 -5.81 11.49
CA LYS A 168 16.67 -7.23 11.21
C LYS A 168 15.57 -7.40 10.15
N ARG A 169 14.97 -6.31 9.70
CA ARG A 169 13.85 -6.29 8.77
C ARG A 169 14.08 -5.30 7.63
N VAL A 170 13.45 -5.59 6.50
CA VAL A 170 13.34 -4.71 5.32
C VAL A 170 11.90 -4.23 5.27
N ASN A 171 11.71 -2.92 5.17
CA ASN A 171 10.40 -2.30 5.04
C ASN A 171 10.06 -2.05 3.57
N ASN A 172 8.79 -2.25 3.24
CA ASN A 172 8.16 -1.77 2.02
C ASN A 172 6.89 -1.02 2.41
N THR A 173 6.74 0.21 1.95
CA THR A 173 5.49 0.95 2.07
C THR A 173 4.68 0.68 0.82
N VAL A 174 3.47 0.16 0.99
CA VAL A 174 2.54 -0.15 -0.08
C VAL A 174 1.40 0.86 -0.08
N VAL A 175 1.05 1.34 -1.27
CA VAL A 175 -0.07 2.27 -1.47
C VAL A 175 -1.04 1.64 -2.45
N HIS A 176 -2.31 1.59 -2.06
CA HIS A 176 -3.42 1.25 -2.94
C HIS A 176 -4.25 2.50 -3.18
N VAL A 177 -4.45 2.86 -4.44
CA VAL A 177 -5.27 4.00 -4.86
C VAL A 177 -6.46 3.49 -5.66
N GLN A 178 -7.64 4.03 -5.40
CA GLN A 178 -8.84 3.72 -6.16
C GLN A 178 -9.70 4.97 -6.39
N HIS A 179 -10.15 5.14 -7.62
CA HIS A 179 -11.14 6.13 -8.04
C HIS A 179 -12.15 5.47 -9.00
N GLY A 180 -13.37 5.29 -8.54
CA GLY A 180 -14.37 4.48 -9.24
C GLY A 180 -13.88 3.04 -9.44
N VAL A 181 -13.86 2.57 -10.69
CA VAL A 181 -13.36 1.23 -11.07
C VAL A 181 -11.85 1.18 -11.28
N ARG A 182 -11.17 2.33 -11.40
CA ARG A 182 -9.74 2.42 -11.64
C ARG A 182 -8.96 2.18 -10.35
N THR A 183 -7.93 1.37 -10.43
CA THR A 183 -7.05 1.08 -9.29
C THR A 183 -5.59 1.19 -9.70
N CYS A 184 -4.71 1.51 -8.74
CA CYS A 184 -3.28 1.47 -8.91
C CYS A 184 -2.61 1.01 -7.61
N LEU A 185 -1.60 0.16 -7.75
CA LEU A 185 -0.73 -0.29 -6.67
C LEU A 185 0.65 0.34 -6.83
N LEU A 186 1.12 0.98 -5.77
CA LEU A 186 2.47 1.53 -5.70
C LEU A 186 3.20 0.92 -4.50
N ASN A 187 4.51 0.88 -4.58
CA ASN A 187 5.37 0.52 -3.47
C ASN A 187 6.62 1.39 -3.44
N ALA A 188 7.17 1.58 -2.24
CA ALA A 188 8.41 2.31 -2.05
C ALA A 188 9.17 1.80 -0.82
N ALA A 189 10.43 2.20 -0.68
CA ALA A 189 11.28 1.83 0.44
C ALA A 189 10.93 2.55 1.76
N SER A 190 10.11 3.60 1.71
CA SER A 190 9.71 4.40 2.87
C SER A 190 8.41 5.15 2.63
N ILE A 191 7.73 5.56 3.72
CA ILE A 191 6.50 6.36 3.68
C ILE A 191 6.67 7.66 2.88
N PRO A 192 7.71 8.49 3.09
CA PRO A 192 7.89 9.70 2.29
C PRO A 192 8.05 9.42 0.79
N ALA A 193 8.82 8.37 0.43
CA ALA A 193 8.98 7.98 -0.97
C ALA A 193 7.65 7.50 -1.60
N ALA A 194 6.85 6.73 -0.85
CA ALA A 194 5.54 6.29 -1.28
C ALA A 194 4.57 7.45 -1.50
N ILE A 195 4.60 8.46 -0.60
CA ILE A 195 3.76 9.67 -0.74
C ILE A 195 4.19 10.51 -1.94
N LYS A 196 5.49 10.62 -2.23
CA LYS A 196 5.98 11.31 -3.46
C LYS A 196 5.41 10.64 -4.72
N LEU A 197 5.49 9.31 -4.79
CA LEU A 197 4.90 8.55 -5.89
C LEU A 197 3.38 8.75 -5.98
N LEU A 198 2.69 8.77 -4.84
CA LEU A 198 1.26 9.00 -4.76
C LEU A 198 0.87 10.39 -5.28
N ILE A 199 1.55 11.46 -4.84
CA ILE A 199 1.29 12.82 -5.32
C ILE A 199 1.57 12.89 -6.83
N GLY A 200 2.68 12.33 -7.31
CA GLY A 200 2.99 12.25 -8.74
C GLY A 200 1.91 11.52 -9.55
N LEU A 201 1.40 10.38 -9.03
CA LEU A 201 0.28 9.65 -9.62
C LEU A 201 -0.98 10.53 -9.71
N LEU A 202 -1.33 11.23 -8.62
CA LEU A 202 -2.51 12.09 -8.55
C LEU A 202 -2.40 13.27 -9.54
N ILE A 203 -1.23 13.89 -9.66
CA ILE A 203 -0.95 14.94 -10.63
C ILE A 203 -1.14 14.43 -12.06
N ASN A 204 -0.42 13.37 -12.42
CA ASN A 204 -0.43 12.80 -13.77
C ASN A 204 -1.82 12.27 -14.17
N SER A 205 -2.63 11.88 -13.19
CA SER A 205 -4.02 11.43 -13.38
C SER A 205 -5.03 12.57 -13.34
N ARG A 206 -4.61 13.82 -13.10
CA ARG A 206 -5.49 15.01 -12.91
C ARG A 206 -6.49 14.84 -11.76
N LEU A 207 -6.03 14.26 -10.66
CA LEU A 207 -6.86 13.91 -9.50
C LEU A 207 -6.46 14.67 -8.23
N LEU A 208 -5.42 15.50 -8.29
CA LEU A 208 -4.85 16.15 -7.09
C LEU A 208 -5.83 17.12 -6.40
N GLY A 209 -6.76 17.72 -7.17
CA GLY A 209 -7.77 18.64 -6.64
C GLY A 209 -8.95 17.95 -5.95
N LYS A 210 -9.09 16.64 -6.08
CA LYS A 210 -10.23 15.88 -5.52
C LYS A 210 -10.09 15.62 -4.04
N GLN A 211 -11.21 15.30 -3.37
CA GLN A 211 -11.22 14.86 -1.99
C GLN A 211 -10.53 13.49 -1.85
N LEU A 212 -9.55 13.41 -0.94
CA LEU A 212 -8.79 12.20 -0.65
C LEU A 212 -9.30 11.53 0.63
N VAL A 213 -9.52 10.23 0.60
CA VAL A 213 -9.95 9.45 1.77
C VAL A 213 -8.90 8.39 2.08
N PHE A 214 -8.13 8.62 3.14
CA PHE A 214 -7.07 7.73 3.58
C PHE A 214 -7.59 6.70 4.58
N PHE A 215 -7.32 5.42 4.34
CA PHE A 215 -7.57 4.33 5.27
C PHE A 215 -6.25 3.85 5.85
N THR A 216 -6.11 3.89 7.18
CA THR A 216 -4.86 3.57 7.88
C THR A 216 -5.11 2.67 9.10
N ASP A 217 -4.07 1.99 9.58
CA ASP A 217 -4.09 1.18 10.81
C ASP A 217 -3.96 2.02 12.11
N GLY A 218 -3.79 3.33 11.99
CA GLY A 218 -3.57 4.26 13.11
C GLY A 218 -2.12 4.39 13.56
N ALA A 219 -1.15 3.99 12.71
CA ALA A 219 0.26 4.26 12.94
C ALA A 219 0.55 5.76 12.95
N ARG A 220 1.30 6.22 13.97
CA ARG A 220 1.61 7.66 14.15
C ARG A 220 2.37 8.23 12.96
N ASP A 221 3.35 7.48 12.47
CA ASP A 221 4.24 7.93 11.41
C ASP A 221 3.46 8.15 10.11
N ILE A 222 2.59 7.22 9.73
CA ILE A 222 1.73 7.35 8.53
C ILE A 222 0.84 8.58 8.65
N HIS A 223 0.15 8.77 9.78
CA HIS A 223 -0.70 9.94 10.00
C HIS A 223 0.09 11.25 9.93
N SER A 224 1.25 11.31 10.59
CA SER A 224 2.10 12.51 10.59
C SER A 224 2.54 12.90 9.19
N TRP A 225 2.92 11.92 8.37
CA TRP A 225 3.32 12.15 6.98
C TRP A 225 2.13 12.56 6.10
N ILE A 226 0.95 11.96 6.27
CA ILE A 226 -0.26 12.36 5.54
C ILE A 226 -0.60 13.81 5.86
N VAL A 227 -0.70 14.16 7.15
CA VAL A 227 -1.03 15.54 7.60
C VAL A 227 -0.01 16.55 7.09
N LYS A 228 1.29 16.20 7.15
CA LYS A 228 2.37 17.08 6.68
C LYS A 228 2.30 17.33 5.17
N LEU A 229 2.24 16.25 4.37
CA LEU A 229 2.46 16.33 2.93
C LEU A 229 1.18 16.58 2.12
N PHE A 230 -0.01 16.41 2.71
CA PHE A 230 -1.30 16.71 2.09
C PHE A 230 -2.02 17.91 2.71
N SER A 231 -1.30 18.76 3.47
CA SER A 231 -1.88 19.97 4.10
C SER A 231 -2.53 20.93 3.10
N PHE A 232 -2.20 20.84 1.83
CA PHE A 232 -2.77 21.62 0.72
C PHE A 232 -4.08 21.02 0.15
N ALA A 233 -4.39 19.76 0.45
CA ALA A 233 -5.48 19.01 -0.17
C ALA A 233 -6.69 18.89 0.76
N ASN A 234 -7.86 18.65 0.14
CA ASN A 234 -9.03 18.20 0.89
C ASN A 234 -8.86 16.71 1.19
N PHE A 235 -8.58 16.36 2.45
CA PHE A 235 -8.42 14.96 2.82
C PHE A 235 -9.13 14.62 4.12
N LYS A 236 -9.46 13.33 4.24
CA LYS A 236 -10.01 12.71 5.44
C LYS A 236 -9.21 11.45 5.76
N ILE A 237 -8.90 11.23 7.03
CA ILE A 237 -8.31 9.97 7.50
C ILE A 237 -9.41 9.16 8.19
N ILE A 238 -9.49 7.87 7.84
CA ILE A 238 -10.40 6.91 8.45
C ILE A 238 -9.56 5.79 9.04
N LEU A 239 -9.70 5.60 10.35
CA LEU A 239 -9.07 4.50 11.03
C LEU A 239 -9.76 3.19 10.62
N ASP A 240 -8.98 2.20 10.21
CA ASP A 240 -9.48 0.89 9.84
C ASP A 240 -10.20 0.22 11.02
N TRP A 241 -11.47 -0.19 10.80
CA TRP A 241 -12.28 -0.84 11.82
C TRP A 241 -11.69 -2.16 12.31
N TYR A 242 -11.11 -2.97 11.42
CA TYR A 242 -10.53 -4.25 11.80
C TYR A 242 -9.34 -4.04 12.73
N HIS A 243 -8.44 -3.10 12.40
CA HIS A 243 -7.28 -2.77 13.22
C HIS A 243 -7.68 -2.17 14.57
N LEU A 244 -8.68 -1.27 14.61
CA LEU A 244 -9.21 -0.72 15.85
C LEU A 244 -9.76 -1.82 16.75
N ARG A 245 -10.63 -2.70 16.20
CA ARG A 245 -11.22 -3.82 16.93
C ARG A 245 -10.14 -4.78 17.45
N LYS A 246 -9.19 -5.16 16.60
CA LYS A 246 -8.06 -6.04 16.94
C LYS A 246 -7.24 -5.45 18.08
N LYS A 247 -6.87 -4.17 17.97
CA LYS A 247 -6.10 -3.46 19.01
C LYS A 247 -6.83 -3.41 20.35
N CYS A 248 -8.12 -3.08 20.35
CA CYS A 248 -8.94 -3.12 21.58
C CYS A 248 -8.96 -4.53 22.20
N SER A 249 -9.15 -5.58 21.37
CA SER A 249 -9.18 -6.95 21.85
C SER A 249 -7.85 -7.41 22.44
N GLU A 250 -6.74 -7.11 21.79
CA GLU A 250 -5.38 -7.45 22.24
C GLU A 250 -5.03 -6.72 23.55
N GLN A 251 -5.27 -5.41 23.61
CA GLN A 251 -5.00 -4.61 24.81
C GLN A 251 -5.85 -5.06 25.98
N LEU A 252 -7.16 -5.26 25.79
CA LEU A 252 -8.04 -5.72 26.86
C LEU A 252 -7.69 -7.13 27.35
N SER A 253 -7.07 -7.98 26.53
CA SER A 253 -6.54 -9.28 26.98
C SER A 253 -5.42 -9.15 28.03
N MET A 254 -4.67 -8.05 27.97
CA MET A 254 -3.60 -7.75 28.91
C MET A 254 -4.04 -6.87 30.08
N ILE A 255 -5.12 -6.10 29.89
CA ILE A 255 -5.67 -5.17 30.90
C ILE A 255 -6.58 -5.90 31.90
N LEU A 256 -7.43 -6.83 31.45
CA LEU A 256 -8.45 -7.48 32.29
C LEU A 256 -8.05 -8.89 32.72
N TYR A 257 -8.68 -9.39 33.79
CA TYR A 257 -8.51 -10.75 34.26
C TYR A 257 -9.43 -11.72 33.49
N GLY A 258 -8.83 -12.54 32.63
CA GLY A 258 -9.51 -13.65 31.95
C GLY A 258 -10.33 -13.29 30.72
N SER A 259 -10.53 -14.29 29.86
CA SER A 259 -11.19 -14.12 28.58
C SER A 259 -12.70 -13.75 28.72
N LYS A 260 -13.35 -14.23 29.76
CA LYS A 260 -14.79 -13.96 30.00
C LYS A 260 -15.03 -12.47 30.30
N ALA A 261 -14.22 -11.88 31.21
CA ALA A 261 -14.30 -10.45 31.53
C ALA A 261 -13.98 -9.59 30.30
N ARG A 262 -12.90 -9.93 29.56
CA ARG A 262 -12.55 -9.27 28.32
C ARG A 262 -13.69 -9.29 27.30
N ASN A 263 -14.29 -10.44 27.02
CA ASN A 263 -15.35 -10.56 26.02
C ASN A 263 -16.58 -9.77 26.43
N SER A 264 -17.01 -9.90 27.68
CA SER A 264 -18.15 -9.12 28.20
C SER A 264 -17.91 -7.59 28.15
N PHE A 265 -16.67 -7.14 28.31
CA PHE A 265 -16.33 -5.73 28.18
C PHE A 265 -16.27 -5.30 26.72
N LEU A 266 -15.71 -6.13 25.83
CA LEU A 266 -15.71 -5.88 24.38
C LEU A 266 -17.12 -5.74 23.81
N ASP A 267 -18.07 -6.54 24.27
CA ASP A 267 -19.48 -6.47 23.86
C ASP A 267 -20.13 -5.11 24.19
N LYS A 268 -19.57 -4.36 25.15
CA LYS A 268 -20.01 -2.99 25.51
C LYS A 268 -19.17 -1.92 24.81
N LEU A 269 -17.87 -2.13 24.67
CA LEU A 269 -16.93 -1.16 24.12
C LEU A 269 -17.08 -1.02 22.59
N LEU A 270 -17.10 -2.17 21.88
CA LEU A 270 -17.09 -2.16 20.40
C LEU A 270 -18.33 -1.50 19.79
N PRO A 271 -19.57 -1.66 20.30
CA PRO A 271 -20.72 -0.91 19.77
C PRO A 271 -20.54 0.61 19.88
N ASN A 272 -19.97 1.12 20.99
CA ASN A 272 -19.68 2.55 21.10
C ASN A 272 -18.75 3.03 20.00
N LEU A 273 -17.64 2.31 19.77
CA LEU A 273 -16.68 2.64 18.72
C LEU A 273 -17.28 2.47 17.31
N TRP A 274 -18.14 1.45 17.12
CA TRP A 274 -18.82 1.21 15.83
C TRP A 274 -19.75 2.35 15.42
N PHE A 275 -20.39 2.98 16.40
CA PHE A 275 -21.24 4.15 16.20
C PHE A 275 -20.49 5.48 16.28
N GLY A 276 -19.15 5.48 16.35
CA GLY A 276 -18.33 6.69 16.48
C GLY A 276 -18.42 7.38 17.85
N ASN A 277 -19.02 6.72 18.85
CA ASN A 277 -19.13 7.27 20.22
C ASN A 277 -17.86 7.00 21.02
N VAL A 278 -16.76 7.65 20.63
CA VAL A 278 -15.44 7.49 21.28
C VAL A 278 -15.50 7.96 22.73
N ALA A 279 -16.22 9.04 23.02
CA ALA A 279 -16.40 9.54 24.40
C ALA A 279 -17.05 8.49 25.30
N GLY A 280 -18.10 7.81 24.81
CA GLY A 280 -18.75 6.72 25.54
C GLY A 280 -17.82 5.52 25.75
N ALA A 281 -17.01 5.18 24.75
CA ALA A 281 -15.99 4.12 24.85
C ALA A 281 -14.94 4.44 25.93
N ILE A 282 -14.43 5.67 25.94
CA ILE A 282 -13.45 6.14 26.94
C ILE A 282 -14.07 6.17 28.35
N SER A 283 -15.33 6.64 28.47
CA SER A 283 -16.06 6.63 29.75
C SER A 283 -16.19 5.20 30.30
N LEU A 284 -16.49 4.21 29.47
CA LEU A 284 -16.52 2.80 29.88
C LEU A 284 -15.16 2.30 30.38
N LEU A 285 -14.06 2.64 29.70
CA LEU A 285 -12.71 2.26 30.11
C LEU A 285 -12.33 2.93 31.44
N SER A 286 -12.61 4.20 31.59
CA SER A 286 -12.33 4.98 32.82
C SER A 286 -13.19 4.56 34.01
N GLY A 287 -14.34 3.93 33.76
CA GLY A 287 -15.24 3.40 34.80
C GLY A 287 -14.87 2.00 35.30
N LEU A 288 -13.75 1.43 34.84
CA LEU A 288 -13.28 0.13 35.35
C LEU A 288 -12.74 0.26 36.77
N GLU A 289 -13.25 -0.57 37.68
CA GLU A 289 -12.75 -0.62 39.05
C GLU A 289 -11.32 -1.15 39.13
N PRO A 290 -10.48 -0.64 40.04
CA PRO A 290 -9.06 -1.07 40.16
C PRO A 290 -8.88 -2.58 40.33
N ASN A 291 -9.83 -3.26 40.99
CA ASN A 291 -9.81 -4.71 41.19
C ASN A 291 -10.11 -5.52 39.92
N GLN A 292 -10.69 -4.91 38.90
CA GLN A 292 -10.97 -5.52 37.60
C GLN A 292 -9.78 -5.41 36.66
N VAL A 293 -8.85 -4.49 36.94
CA VAL A 293 -7.75 -4.14 36.05
C VAL A 293 -6.45 -4.79 36.53
N ARG A 294 -5.92 -5.66 35.70
CA ARG A 294 -4.62 -6.32 35.89
C ARG A 294 -3.44 -5.37 35.62
N ASN A 295 -3.59 -4.46 34.64
CA ASN A 295 -2.52 -3.57 34.22
C ASN A 295 -3.06 -2.16 33.95
N GLN A 296 -2.88 -1.26 34.91
CA GLN A 296 -3.34 0.13 34.85
C GLN A 296 -2.60 0.96 33.79
N ASP A 297 -1.31 0.70 33.57
CA ASP A 297 -0.53 1.43 32.56
C ASP A 297 -1.02 1.13 31.13
N LEU A 298 -1.37 -0.14 30.85
CA LEU A 298 -1.95 -0.49 29.57
C LEU A 298 -3.36 0.07 29.37
N LEU A 299 -4.16 0.15 30.45
CA LEU A 299 -5.47 0.80 30.40
C LEU A 299 -5.30 2.28 30.02
N LYS A 300 -4.41 3.01 30.70
CA LYS A 300 -4.10 4.40 30.39
C LYS A 300 -3.65 4.58 28.94
N LYS A 301 -2.74 3.73 28.46
CA LYS A 301 -2.26 3.75 27.07
C LYS A 301 -3.37 3.49 26.06
N LEU A 302 -4.35 2.63 26.36
CA LEU A 302 -5.50 2.40 25.49
C LEU A 302 -6.41 3.63 25.42
N ILE A 303 -6.68 4.28 26.55
CA ILE A 303 -7.44 5.52 26.59
C ILE A 303 -6.74 6.63 25.82
N GLU A 304 -5.45 6.85 26.04
CA GLU A 304 -4.63 7.83 25.30
C GLU A 304 -4.61 7.53 23.78
N TYR A 305 -4.58 6.26 23.41
CA TYR A 305 -4.69 5.87 22.01
C TYR A 305 -6.03 6.28 21.41
N LEU A 306 -7.15 5.95 22.08
CA LEU A 306 -8.49 6.30 21.57
C LEU A 306 -8.71 7.82 21.50
N GLU A 307 -8.20 8.58 22.49
CA GLU A 307 -8.24 10.05 22.42
C GLU A 307 -7.45 10.59 21.22
N ARG A 308 -6.25 10.08 21.00
CA ARG A 308 -5.39 10.51 19.88
C ARG A 308 -6.01 10.23 18.50
N VAL A 309 -6.69 9.10 18.35
CA VAL A 309 -7.29 8.71 17.06
C VAL A 309 -8.77 9.05 16.95
N ARG A 310 -9.31 9.80 17.91
CA ARG A 310 -10.73 10.13 18.00
C ARG A 310 -11.32 10.69 16.71
N GLU A 311 -10.63 11.63 16.09
CA GLU A 311 -11.06 12.29 14.86
C GLU A 311 -11.08 11.36 13.64
N TYR A 312 -10.35 10.24 13.70
CA TYR A 312 -10.25 9.26 12.63
C TYR A 312 -11.23 8.08 12.80
N ILE A 313 -12.02 8.07 13.87
CA ILE A 313 -13.04 7.06 14.15
C ILE A 313 -14.41 7.62 13.74
N PRO A 314 -14.89 7.30 12.52
CA PRO A 314 -16.19 7.75 12.05
C PRO A 314 -17.32 6.90 12.65
N ASN A 315 -18.56 7.23 12.31
CA ASN A 315 -19.69 6.34 12.50
C ASN A 315 -19.64 5.22 11.44
N TYR A 316 -18.99 4.10 11.76
CA TYR A 316 -18.83 2.96 10.85
C TYR A 316 -20.17 2.30 10.48
N ALA A 317 -21.14 2.32 11.39
CA ALA A 317 -22.47 1.79 11.14
C ALA A 317 -23.14 2.55 10.00
N LEU A 318 -23.13 3.87 10.05
CA LEU A 318 -23.73 4.71 9.04
C LEU A 318 -22.96 4.65 7.70
N ARG A 319 -21.63 4.69 7.75
CA ARG A 319 -20.80 4.48 6.56
C ARG A 319 -21.14 3.19 5.83
N LYS A 320 -21.33 2.08 6.59
CA LYS A 320 -21.74 0.79 6.02
C LYS A 320 -23.10 0.86 5.32
N GLU A 321 -24.09 1.53 5.93
CA GLU A 321 -25.43 1.69 5.32
C GLU A 321 -25.39 2.57 4.06
N LEU A 322 -24.45 3.51 4.00
CA LEU A 322 -24.21 4.35 2.83
C LEU A 322 -23.34 3.68 1.75
N GLY A 323 -22.95 2.41 1.94
CA GLY A 323 -22.07 1.69 1.01
C GLY A 323 -20.61 2.16 1.05
N LEU A 324 -20.24 2.99 2.03
CA LEU A 324 -18.89 3.49 2.20
C LEU A 324 -17.98 2.48 2.90
N ARG A 325 -16.70 2.53 2.58
CA ARG A 325 -15.70 1.65 3.19
C ARG A 325 -15.42 2.01 4.63
N ASN A 326 -15.13 0.99 5.43
CA ASN A 326 -14.76 1.08 6.84
C ASN A 326 -13.39 0.45 7.13
N SER A 327 -12.74 -0.09 6.12
CA SER A 327 -11.48 -0.80 6.30
C SER A 327 -10.53 -0.62 5.14
N SER A 328 -9.25 -0.86 5.42
CA SER A 328 -8.16 -0.91 4.45
C SER A 328 -8.02 -2.28 3.78
N ASN A 329 -9.09 -3.10 3.71
CA ASN A 329 -9.03 -4.46 3.15
C ASN A 329 -8.34 -4.54 1.79
N LEU A 330 -8.47 -3.50 0.96
CA LEU A 330 -7.77 -3.43 -0.32
C LEU A 330 -6.27 -3.16 -0.13
N GLY A 331 -5.90 -2.35 0.86
CA GLY A 331 -4.51 -2.14 1.25
C GLY A 331 -3.89 -3.43 1.83
N GLU A 332 -4.61 -4.14 2.73
CA GLU A 332 -4.16 -5.44 3.24
C GLU A 332 -3.98 -6.45 2.10
N LYS A 333 -4.94 -6.52 1.18
CA LYS A 333 -4.84 -7.37 -0.01
C LYS A 333 -3.67 -6.95 -0.90
N ALA A 334 -3.40 -5.66 -1.06
CA ALA A 334 -2.25 -5.15 -1.78
C ALA A 334 -0.94 -5.56 -1.11
N ASN A 335 -0.85 -5.47 0.23
CA ASN A 335 0.29 -5.94 1.00
C ASN A 335 0.55 -7.44 0.81
N ASP A 336 -0.52 -8.23 0.84
CA ASP A 336 -0.42 -9.68 0.61
C ASP A 336 0.07 -9.98 -0.80
N LEU A 337 -0.49 -9.31 -1.80
CA LEU A 337 -0.13 -9.50 -3.20
C LEU A 337 1.30 -9.06 -3.50
N LEU A 338 1.67 -7.83 -3.12
CA LEU A 338 2.97 -7.25 -3.50
C LEU A 338 4.13 -7.84 -2.70
N VAL A 339 3.89 -8.13 -1.41
CA VAL A 339 4.98 -8.46 -0.50
C VAL A 339 4.77 -9.81 0.17
N ALA A 340 3.66 -10.02 0.90
CA ALA A 340 3.56 -11.14 1.82
C ALA A 340 3.56 -12.50 1.12
N THR A 341 2.76 -12.66 0.06
CA THR A 341 2.62 -13.93 -0.69
C THR A 341 3.96 -14.44 -1.18
N ARG A 342 4.83 -13.56 -1.70
CA ARG A 342 6.12 -13.95 -2.27
C ARG A 342 7.26 -13.87 -1.26
N GLN A 343 7.22 -12.92 -0.33
CA GLN A 343 8.39 -12.56 0.45
C GLN A 343 8.34 -13.01 1.91
N LYS A 344 7.15 -13.25 2.50
CA LYS A 344 7.02 -13.68 3.90
C LYS A 344 7.01 -15.19 4.09
N HIS A 345 6.71 -15.96 3.06
CA HIS A 345 6.58 -17.42 3.16
C HIS A 345 7.91 -18.15 2.92
N ASN A 346 8.00 -19.37 3.44
CA ASN A 346 9.13 -20.31 3.24
C ASN A 346 10.48 -19.88 3.82
N GLY A 347 10.48 -19.06 4.88
CA GLY A 347 11.71 -18.69 5.59
C GLY A 347 12.68 -17.83 4.77
N MET A 348 12.20 -17.18 3.72
CA MET A 348 13.03 -16.35 2.84
C MET A 348 13.50 -15.08 3.55
N SER A 349 14.67 -14.60 3.15
CA SER A 349 15.26 -13.34 3.59
C SER A 349 15.66 -12.52 2.36
N TRP A 350 15.61 -11.20 2.47
CA TRP A 350 15.70 -10.27 1.37
C TRP A 350 16.71 -9.16 1.61
N SER A 351 17.39 -8.72 0.55
CA SER A 351 18.06 -7.42 0.53
C SER A 351 17.02 -6.30 0.40
N ASN A 352 17.38 -5.06 0.73
CA ASN A 352 16.50 -3.91 0.54
C ASN A 352 16.11 -3.74 -0.93
N SER A 353 17.10 -3.80 -1.83
CA SER A 353 16.91 -3.68 -3.27
C SER A 353 16.08 -4.83 -3.85
N GLY A 354 16.36 -6.06 -3.44
CA GLY A 354 15.65 -7.24 -3.92
C GLY A 354 14.17 -7.24 -3.50
N SER A 355 13.89 -6.89 -2.25
CA SER A 355 12.52 -6.78 -1.75
C SER A 355 11.72 -5.71 -2.50
N LEU A 356 12.30 -4.52 -2.66
CA LEU A 356 11.70 -3.41 -3.41
C LEU A 356 11.44 -3.80 -4.87
N ALA A 357 12.44 -4.37 -5.54
CA ALA A 357 12.35 -4.74 -6.96
C ALA A 357 11.23 -5.77 -7.21
N PHE A 358 11.15 -6.82 -6.39
CA PHE A 358 10.10 -7.82 -6.51
C PHE A 358 8.69 -7.23 -6.27
N ALA A 359 8.54 -6.38 -5.27
CA ALA A 359 7.27 -5.68 -5.04
C ALA A 359 6.90 -4.78 -6.23
N THR A 360 7.88 -4.09 -6.81
CA THR A 360 7.68 -3.21 -7.98
C THR A 360 7.27 -3.99 -9.23
N VAL A 361 7.92 -5.10 -9.55
CA VAL A 361 7.53 -5.97 -10.67
C VAL A 361 6.10 -6.48 -10.45
N THR A 362 5.79 -6.95 -9.25
CA THR A 362 4.45 -7.44 -8.91
C THR A 362 3.40 -6.33 -9.07
N ALA A 363 3.68 -5.10 -8.60
CA ALA A 363 2.80 -3.95 -8.79
C ALA A 363 2.58 -3.64 -10.28
N THR A 364 3.62 -3.70 -11.09
CA THR A 364 3.55 -3.47 -12.54
C THR A 364 2.64 -4.48 -13.24
N ILE A 365 2.73 -5.76 -12.84
CA ILE A 365 1.85 -6.82 -13.34
C ILE A 365 0.39 -6.56 -12.94
N TYR A 366 0.13 -6.27 -11.66
CA TYR A 366 -1.23 -6.01 -11.18
C TYR A 366 -1.86 -4.73 -11.73
N ASN A 367 -1.05 -3.73 -12.06
CA ASN A 367 -1.51 -2.52 -12.73
C ASN A 367 -1.76 -2.72 -14.23
N GLY A 368 -1.42 -3.90 -14.80
CA GLY A 368 -1.55 -4.16 -16.24
C GLY A 368 -0.49 -3.48 -17.11
N GLU A 369 0.60 -3.00 -16.52
CA GLU A 369 1.63 -2.20 -17.20
C GLU A 369 2.79 -3.05 -17.76
N LEU A 370 2.85 -4.36 -17.44
CA LEU A 370 4.00 -5.19 -17.79
C LEU A 370 4.24 -5.28 -19.30
N ALA A 371 3.18 -5.50 -20.08
CA ALA A 371 3.29 -5.61 -21.53
C ALA A 371 3.81 -4.30 -22.16
N GLN A 372 3.29 -3.15 -21.70
CA GLN A 372 3.77 -1.86 -22.16
C GLN A 372 5.25 -1.65 -21.80
N TYR A 373 5.63 -1.95 -20.54
CA TYR A 373 7.03 -1.85 -20.12
C TYR A 373 7.97 -2.71 -20.97
N ILE A 374 7.56 -3.93 -21.31
CA ILE A 374 8.39 -4.84 -22.12
C ILE A 374 8.56 -4.32 -23.55
N LEU A 375 7.52 -3.71 -24.14
CA LEU A 375 7.55 -3.24 -25.53
C LEU A 375 8.22 -1.86 -25.68
N GLU A 376 8.09 -0.98 -24.69
CA GLU A 376 8.49 0.41 -24.79
C GLU A 376 9.65 0.77 -23.84
N ASP A 377 10.11 -0.17 -23.00
CA ASP A 377 11.08 0.04 -21.92
C ASP A 377 10.72 1.23 -21.00
N CYS A 378 9.44 1.58 -20.91
CA CYS A 378 8.94 2.67 -20.06
C CYS A 378 7.66 2.28 -19.33
N VAL A 379 7.42 2.95 -18.20
CA VAL A 379 6.18 2.82 -17.42
C VAL A 379 5.46 4.15 -17.39
N SER A 380 4.15 4.11 -17.18
CA SER A 380 3.36 5.29 -16.85
C SER A 380 3.20 5.41 -15.32
N LEU A 381 3.01 6.63 -14.83
CA LEU A 381 2.60 6.88 -13.45
C LEU A 381 1.22 7.55 -13.49
N GLN A 382 0.22 6.79 -13.90
CA GLN A 382 -1.16 7.25 -14.06
C GLN A 382 -2.15 6.18 -13.60
N LEU A 383 -3.32 6.61 -13.12
CA LEU A 383 -4.41 5.70 -12.75
C LEU A 383 -5.10 5.21 -14.03
N GLN A 384 -4.80 3.99 -14.42
CA GLN A 384 -5.30 3.37 -15.64
C GLN A 384 -6.71 2.77 -15.44
N ASN A 385 -7.46 2.64 -16.51
CA ASN A 385 -8.66 1.82 -16.50
C ASN A 385 -8.22 0.35 -16.41
N VAL A 386 -8.72 -0.37 -15.42
CA VAL A 386 -8.55 -1.83 -15.39
C VAL A 386 -9.33 -2.40 -16.56
N ALA A 387 -8.61 -3.08 -17.44
CA ALA A 387 -9.21 -3.73 -18.61
C ALA A 387 -10.06 -4.94 -18.20
#